data_cd560fe5f6ca48ee02fc2fa423bcd29c
#
_entry.id   cd560fe5f6ca48ee02fc2fa423bcd29c
#
_cell.length_a   1.000
_cell.length_b   1.000
_cell.length_c   1.000
_cell.angle_alpha   90.00
_cell.angle_beta   90.00
_cell.angle_gamma   90.00
#
_symmetry.space_group_name_H-M   'P 1'
#
loop_
_entity.id
_entity.type
_entity.pdbx_description
1 polymer ?
#
loop_
_entity_poly.entity_id
_entity_poly.type
_entity_poly.pdbx_seq_one_letter_code
_entity_poly.pdbx_strand_id
1 'polypeptide(L)'
;HGIPLFAVAIALQRGEEIVASVIYNPISEELYVAEKGGGAWLDEKKRLRVATRKHLADTVIATGIKTTGTANDALELRQLGQISPATAGIRRTGSASTDLAWLAAGRIDGYWEARLSPWDVAPGWLLLREAGGTMTDYSGGSGSITNGEVVAGNETIHGQLLKLIKGVK
;
A
#
# COMPACT_ATOMS: atom_id res chain seq x y z
N HIS A 1 2.76 20.35 -9.91
CA HIS A 1 3.66 20.04 -11.01
C HIS A 1 2.95 19.49 -12.27
N GLY A 2 1.64 19.26 -12.22
CA GLY A 2 0.88 18.69 -13.34
C GLY A 2 1.11 17.18 -13.57
N ILE A 3 1.74 16.48 -12.62
CA ILE A 3 1.89 15.02 -12.70
C ILE A 3 0.51 14.39 -12.49
N PRO A 4 0.00 13.56 -13.44
CA PRO A 4 -1.39 13.07 -13.42
C PRO A 4 -1.55 11.83 -12.52
N LEU A 5 -1.03 11.89 -11.28
CA LEU A 5 -1.11 10.83 -10.29
C LEU A 5 -1.69 11.36 -8.99
N PHE A 6 -3.00 11.26 -8.86
CA PHE A 6 -3.77 11.59 -7.66
C PHE A 6 -5.05 10.78 -7.63
N ALA A 7 -5.67 10.66 -6.48
CA ALA A 7 -6.92 9.93 -6.32
C ALA A 7 -7.87 10.65 -5.36
N VAL A 8 -9.17 10.40 -5.54
CA VAL A 8 -10.19 10.62 -4.52
C VAL A 8 -10.30 9.32 -3.71
N ALA A 9 -10.13 9.41 -2.39
CA ALA A 9 -10.10 8.23 -1.52
C ALA A 9 -11.09 8.42 -0.36
N ILE A 10 -11.98 7.46 -0.17
CA ILE A 10 -13.05 7.51 0.84
C ILE A 10 -13.08 6.15 1.55
N ALA A 11 -13.15 6.15 2.88
CA ALA A 11 -13.44 4.98 3.68
C ALA A 11 -14.63 5.26 4.61
N LEU A 12 -15.52 4.28 4.72
CA LEU A 12 -16.61 4.30 5.69
C LEU A 12 -16.24 3.42 6.88
N GLN A 13 -16.12 4.05 8.04
CA GLN A 13 -15.90 3.34 9.30
C GLN A 13 -17.21 3.25 10.09
N ARG A 14 -17.49 2.07 10.62
CA ARG A 14 -18.62 1.81 11.54
C ARG A 14 -18.06 1.19 12.82
N GLY A 15 -18.12 1.93 13.91
CA GLY A 15 -17.39 1.55 15.14
C GLY A 15 -15.89 1.55 14.89
N GLU A 16 -15.22 0.44 15.13
CA GLU A 16 -13.78 0.27 14.88
C GLU A 16 -13.47 -0.38 13.52
N GLU A 17 -14.47 -0.69 12.71
CA GLU A 17 -14.29 -1.43 11.46
C GLU A 17 -14.47 -0.54 10.22
N ILE A 18 -13.57 -0.67 9.27
CA ILE A 18 -13.76 -0.13 7.92
C ILE A 18 -14.69 -1.11 7.17
N VAL A 19 -15.86 -0.63 6.75
CA VAL A 19 -16.89 -1.47 6.13
C VAL A 19 -17.08 -1.25 4.64
N ALA A 20 -16.67 -0.08 4.12
CA ALA A 20 -16.66 0.20 2.69
C ALA A 20 -15.51 1.14 2.33
N SER A 21 -15.01 1.03 1.12
CA SER A 21 -13.97 1.94 0.60
C SER A 21 -14.11 2.17 -0.89
N VAL A 22 -13.71 3.37 -1.29
CA VAL A 22 -13.63 3.81 -2.68
C VAL A 22 -12.32 4.53 -2.90
N ILE A 23 -11.62 4.18 -3.97
CA ILE A 23 -10.48 4.92 -4.50
C ILE A 23 -10.74 5.15 -5.98
N TYR A 24 -10.80 6.41 -6.39
CA TYR A 24 -11.04 6.77 -7.78
C TYR A 24 -9.85 7.57 -8.32
N ASN A 25 -9.28 7.11 -9.42
CA ASN A 25 -8.25 7.85 -10.16
C ASN A 25 -8.93 8.59 -11.32
N PRO A 26 -9.06 9.94 -11.27
CA PRO A 26 -9.80 10.69 -12.29
C PRO A 26 -9.11 10.72 -13.65
N ILE A 27 -7.80 10.47 -13.71
CA ILE A 27 -7.04 10.54 -14.96
C ILE A 27 -7.13 9.24 -15.75
N SER A 28 -7.04 8.09 -15.07
CA SER A 28 -7.24 6.78 -15.72
C SER A 28 -8.71 6.35 -15.74
N GLU A 29 -9.59 7.12 -15.10
CA GLU A 29 -11.03 6.83 -14.93
C GLU A 29 -11.28 5.47 -14.24
N GLU A 30 -10.37 5.02 -13.38
CA GLU A 30 -10.44 3.76 -12.69
C GLU A 30 -11.10 3.91 -11.32
N LEU A 31 -12.16 3.17 -11.07
CA LEU A 31 -12.90 3.13 -9.82
C LEU A 31 -12.62 1.80 -9.09
N TYR A 32 -11.93 1.90 -7.96
CA TYR A 32 -11.65 0.77 -7.08
C TYR A 32 -12.62 0.81 -5.89
N VAL A 33 -13.38 -0.26 -5.68
CA VAL A 33 -14.37 -0.33 -4.59
C VAL A 33 -14.19 -1.63 -3.79
N ALA A 34 -14.45 -1.56 -2.49
CA ALA A 34 -14.55 -2.74 -1.65
C ALA A 34 -15.62 -2.55 -0.57
N GLU A 35 -16.32 -3.64 -0.29
CA GLU A 35 -17.20 -3.79 0.87
C GLU A 35 -16.71 -4.97 1.70
N LYS A 36 -16.81 -4.85 3.03
CA LYS A 36 -16.39 -5.91 3.95
C LYS A 36 -17.13 -7.22 3.66
N GLY A 37 -16.37 -8.27 3.29
CA GLY A 37 -16.89 -9.56 2.87
C GLY A 37 -17.45 -9.62 1.44
N GLY A 38 -17.48 -8.48 0.72
CA GLY A 38 -17.98 -8.38 -0.65
C GLY A 38 -16.88 -8.53 -1.73
N GLY A 39 -15.63 -8.50 -1.31
CA GLY A 39 -14.47 -8.49 -2.21
C GLY A 39 -14.12 -7.08 -2.68
N ALA A 40 -13.02 -7.00 -3.43
CA ALA A 40 -12.54 -5.79 -4.05
C ALA A 40 -12.76 -5.84 -5.57
N TRP A 41 -13.13 -4.70 -6.17
CA TRP A 41 -13.54 -4.63 -7.57
C TRP A 41 -12.97 -3.38 -8.26
N LEU A 42 -12.64 -3.51 -9.54
CA LEU A 42 -12.35 -2.41 -10.45
C LEU A 42 -13.57 -2.20 -11.36
N ASP A 43 -14.07 -0.96 -11.39
CA ASP A 43 -15.24 -0.53 -12.18
C ASP A 43 -16.48 -1.41 -11.93
N GLU A 44 -16.60 -1.96 -10.71
CA GLU A 44 -17.69 -2.88 -10.31
C GLU A 44 -17.81 -4.15 -11.18
N LYS A 45 -16.85 -4.39 -12.06
CA LYS A 45 -16.88 -5.47 -13.07
C LYS A 45 -15.78 -6.50 -12.87
N LYS A 46 -14.57 -6.03 -12.61
CA LYS A 46 -13.39 -6.90 -12.49
C LYS A 46 -13.04 -7.11 -11.03
N ARG A 47 -13.17 -8.34 -10.54
CA ARG A 47 -12.74 -8.70 -9.20
C ARG A 47 -11.22 -8.59 -9.06
N LEU A 48 -10.76 -7.91 -8.03
CA LEU A 48 -9.34 -7.70 -7.76
C LEU A 48 -8.73 -8.85 -6.97
N ARG A 49 -7.46 -9.08 -7.21
CA ARG A 49 -6.59 -9.97 -6.43
C ARG A 49 -5.18 -9.42 -6.43
N VAL A 50 -4.52 -9.51 -5.30
CA VAL A 50 -3.08 -9.23 -5.20
C VAL A 50 -2.27 -10.17 -6.09
N ALA A 51 -1.08 -9.74 -6.49
CA ALA A 51 -0.16 -10.56 -7.27
C ALA A 51 0.26 -11.82 -6.48
N THR A 52 0.64 -12.87 -7.21
CA THR A 52 1.00 -14.19 -6.63
C THR A 52 2.50 -14.46 -6.61
N ARG A 53 3.35 -13.46 -6.93
CA ARG A 53 4.81 -13.58 -6.88
C ARG A 53 5.27 -13.89 -5.46
N LYS A 54 6.32 -14.72 -5.35
CA LYS A 54 6.81 -15.21 -4.06
C LYS A 54 8.25 -14.79 -3.75
N HIS A 55 8.98 -14.28 -4.74
CA HIS A 55 10.39 -13.89 -4.59
C HIS A 55 10.53 -12.38 -4.78
N LEU A 56 11.14 -11.68 -3.83
CA LEU A 56 11.36 -10.23 -3.91
C LEU A 56 12.08 -9.82 -5.18
N ALA A 57 13.03 -10.61 -5.66
CA ALA A 57 13.80 -10.33 -6.87
C ALA A 57 12.92 -10.18 -8.13
N ASP A 58 11.71 -10.73 -8.12
CA ASP A 58 10.77 -10.67 -9.24
C ASP A 58 9.71 -9.58 -9.05
N THR A 59 9.79 -8.77 -7.97
CA THR A 59 8.72 -7.86 -7.57
C THR A 59 9.01 -6.41 -7.90
N VAL A 60 7.93 -5.70 -8.21
CA VAL A 60 7.90 -4.23 -8.24
C VAL A 60 7.23 -3.73 -6.96
N ILE A 61 7.95 -2.96 -6.17
CA ILE A 61 7.50 -2.45 -4.88
C ILE A 61 7.29 -0.94 -4.99
N ALA A 62 6.20 -0.42 -4.42
CA ALA A 62 5.99 1.02 -4.33
C ALA A 62 6.31 1.54 -2.91
N THR A 63 6.66 2.82 -2.84
CA THR A 63 6.96 3.52 -1.59
C THR A 63 6.73 5.03 -1.72
N GLY A 64 6.57 5.69 -0.58
CA GLY A 64 6.73 7.13 -0.46
C GLY A 64 7.88 7.44 0.48
N ILE A 65 8.76 8.33 0.07
CA ILE A 65 9.87 8.82 0.89
C ILE A 65 9.71 10.33 1.04
N LYS A 66 9.55 10.77 2.27
CA LYS A 66 9.41 12.20 2.60
C LYS A 66 10.77 12.75 3.00
N THR A 67 11.34 13.62 2.18
CA THR A 67 12.61 14.31 2.46
C THR A 67 12.33 15.66 3.12
N THR A 68 12.19 15.65 4.43
CA THR A 68 11.84 16.84 5.24
C THR A 68 13.01 17.38 6.06
N GLY A 69 14.20 16.80 5.94
CA GLY A 69 15.39 17.17 6.71
C GLY A 69 15.38 16.63 8.14
N THR A 70 14.59 15.62 8.43
CA THR A 70 14.49 15.02 9.77
C THR A 70 15.26 13.70 9.87
N ALA A 71 15.50 13.22 11.10
CA ALA A 71 16.14 11.93 11.35
C ALA A 71 15.35 10.75 10.74
N ASN A 72 14.03 10.88 10.59
CA ASN A 72 13.19 9.85 9.97
C ASN A 72 13.49 9.67 8.48
N ASP A 73 13.94 10.71 7.80
CA ASP A 73 14.36 10.61 6.38
C ASP A 73 15.54 9.67 6.21
N ALA A 74 16.48 9.68 7.19
CA ALA A 74 17.62 8.78 7.17
C ALA A 74 17.19 7.30 7.33
N LEU A 75 16.16 7.03 8.12
CA LEU A 75 15.61 5.67 8.26
C LEU A 75 14.97 5.20 6.96
N GLU A 76 14.13 6.03 6.33
CA GLU A 76 13.48 5.70 5.06
C GLU A 76 14.49 5.47 3.94
N LEU A 77 15.56 6.28 3.87
CA LEU A 77 16.65 6.08 2.91
C LEU A 77 17.42 4.77 3.16
N ARG A 78 17.67 4.40 4.43
CA ARG A 78 18.28 3.11 4.74
C ARG A 78 17.37 1.94 4.35
N GLN A 79 16.05 2.05 4.60
CA GLN A 79 15.08 1.05 4.14
C GLN A 79 15.10 0.91 2.62
N LEU A 80 15.10 2.03 1.89
CA LEU A 80 15.24 2.01 0.43
C LEU A 80 16.52 1.33 -0.01
N GLY A 81 17.65 1.63 0.65
CA GLY A 81 18.95 1.02 0.35
C GLY A 81 18.98 -0.49 0.55
N GLN A 82 18.17 -1.03 1.47
CA GLN A 82 18.06 -2.48 1.68
C GLN A 82 17.04 -3.15 0.73
N ILE A 83 15.92 -2.49 0.45
CA ILE A 83 14.82 -3.10 -0.32
C ILE A 83 15.13 -3.03 -1.83
N SER A 84 15.66 -1.91 -2.31
CA SER A 84 15.91 -1.71 -3.74
C SER A 84 16.77 -2.80 -4.39
N PRO A 85 17.92 -3.20 -3.84
CA PRO A 85 18.74 -4.24 -4.45
C PRO A 85 18.13 -5.65 -4.34
N ALA A 86 17.12 -5.85 -3.49
CA ALA A 86 16.45 -7.13 -3.32
C ALA A 86 15.23 -7.32 -4.25
N THR A 87 14.87 -6.31 -5.03
CA THR A 87 13.63 -6.28 -5.83
C THR A 87 13.93 -6.03 -7.31
N ALA A 88 12.98 -6.35 -8.21
CA ALA A 88 13.09 -6.03 -9.63
C ALA A 88 12.99 -4.52 -9.89
N GLY A 89 12.38 -3.77 -8.99
CA GLY A 89 12.32 -2.31 -9.10
C GLY A 89 11.44 -1.64 -8.07
N ILE A 90 11.72 -0.34 -7.87
CA ILE A 90 10.96 0.51 -6.95
C ILE A 90 10.17 1.53 -7.77
N ARG A 91 8.97 1.85 -7.29
CA ARG A 91 8.13 2.95 -7.78
C ARG A 91 7.84 3.93 -6.65
N ARG A 92 7.84 5.21 -6.99
CA ARG A 92 7.42 6.30 -6.10
C ARG A 92 6.42 7.15 -6.87
N THR A 93 5.13 6.82 -6.74
CA THR A 93 4.07 7.51 -7.48
C THR A 93 3.71 8.84 -6.84
N GLY A 94 3.84 8.95 -5.52
CA GLY A 94 3.46 10.12 -4.73
C GLY A 94 1.99 10.14 -4.30
N SER A 95 1.28 9.01 -4.48
CA SER A 95 -0.11 8.84 -4.05
C SER A 95 -0.30 7.48 -3.38
N ALA A 96 -0.27 7.46 -2.05
CA ALA A 96 -0.42 6.24 -1.25
C ALA A 96 -1.70 5.48 -1.59
N SER A 97 -2.82 6.18 -1.76
CA SER A 97 -4.10 5.55 -2.13
C SER A 97 -4.03 4.88 -3.51
N THR A 98 -3.37 5.51 -4.49
CA THR A 98 -3.15 4.91 -5.82
C THR A 98 -2.24 3.68 -5.73
N ASP A 99 -1.15 3.75 -4.97
CA ASP A 99 -0.24 2.63 -4.77
C ASP A 99 -0.95 1.44 -4.13
N LEU A 100 -1.78 1.67 -3.10
CA LEU A 100 -2.56 0.63 -2.44
C LEU A 100 -3.65 0.04 -3.36
N ALA A 101 -4.28 0.85 -4.21
CA ALA A 101 -5.22 0.37 -5.22
C ALA A 101 -4.53 -0.51 -6.27
N TRP A 102 -3.35 -0.11 -6.74
CA TRP A 102 -2.54 -0.90 -7.67
C TRP A 102 -2.03 -2.19 -7.05
N LEU A 103 -1.69 -2.18 -5.76
CA LEU A 103 -1.32 -3.38 -5.03
C LEU A 103 -2.49 -4.37 -4.95
N ALA A 104 -3.68 -3.88 -4.60
CA ALA A 104 -4.90 -4.70 -4.57
C ALA A 104 -5.26 -5.27 -5.95
N ALA A 105 -4.92 -4.55 -7.02
CA ALA A 105 -5.12 -4.98 -8.41
C ALA A 105 -4.01 -5.90 -8.95
N GLY A 106 -2.95 -6.19 -8.17
CA GLY A 106 -1.82 -7.01 -8.57
C GLY A 106 -0.91 -6.37 -9.62
N ARG A 107 -0.97 -5.04 -9.79
CA ARG A 107 -0.10 -4.28 -10.71
C ARG A 107 1.29 -4.04 -10.13
N ILE A 108 1.37 -3.94 -8.81
CA ILE A 108 2.59 -3.97 -8.01
C ILE A 108 2.48 -5.09 -6.98
N ASP A 109 3.58 -5.47 -6.37
CA ASP A 109 3.66 -6.67 -5.54
C ASP A 109 3.74 -6.38 -4.05
N GLY A 110 4.20 -5.19 -3.69
CA GLY A 110 4.32 -4.75 -2.33
C GLY A 110 4.37 -3.23 -2.20
N TYR A 111 4.21 -2.77 -0.98
CA TYR A 111 4.22 -1.37 -0.63
C TYR A 111 4.75 -1.17 0.78
N TRP A 112 5.57 -0.12 0.99
CA TRP A 112 5.88 0.35 2.33
C TRP A 112 5.98 1.88 2.34
N GLU A 113 5.48 2.49 3.38
CA GLU A 113 5.59 3.93 3.61
C GLU A 113 5.33 4.24 5.09
N ALA A 114 5.87 5.35 5.58
CA ALA A 114 5.60 5.86 6.91
C ALA A 114 5.03 7.28 6.86
N ARG A 115 4.56 7.76 8.01
CA ARG A 115 4.04 9.13 8.18
C ARG A 115 2.81 9.42 7.32
N LEU A 116 2.00 8.39 7.05
CA LEU A 116 0.72 8.51 6.36
C LEU A 116 -0.37 8.96 7.34
N SER A 117 -1.37 9.64 6.80
CA SER A 117 -2.57 9.98 7.55
C SER A 117 -3.61 8.86 7.44
N PRO A 118 -4.56 8.75 8.40
CA PRO A 118 -5.59 7.71 8.34
C PRO A 118 -6.39 7.67 7.03
N TRP A 119 -6.66 8.83 6.44
CA TRP A 119 -7.37 8.93 5.17
C TRP A 119 -6.58 8.45 3.94
N ASP A 120 -5.24 8.40 4.05
CA ASP A 120 -4.38 7.80 3.02
C ASP A 120 -4.42 6.28 3.05
N VAL A 121 -4.57 5.70 4.26
CA VAL A 121 -4.42 4.26 4.53
C VAL A 121 -5.76 3.52 4.52
N ALA A 122 -6.77 4.08 5.20
CA ALA A 122 -8.01 3.35 5.48
C ALA A 122 -8.75 2.83 4.22
N PRO A 123 -8.87 3.60 3.11
CA PRO A 123 -9.48 3.09 1.90
C PRO A 123 -8.72 1.92 1.30
N GLY A 124 -7.39 2.05 1.22
CA GLY A 124 -6.51 1.01 0.68
C GLY A 124 -6.43 -0.22 1.57
N TRP A 125 -6.58 -0.06 2.89
CA TRP A 125 -6.56 -1.17 3.84
C TRP A 125 -7.69 -2.17 3.57
N LEU A 126 -8.93 -1.69 3.43
CA LEU A 126 -10.06 -2.58 3.14
C LEU A 126 -9.93 -3.17 1.73
N LEU A 127 -9.61 -2.34 0.75
CA LEU A 127 -9.46 -2.78 -0.64
C LEU A 127 -8.44 -3.91 -0.76
N LEU A 128 -7.27 -3.76 -0.13
CA LEU A 128 -6.21 -4.77 -0.13
C LEU A 128 -6.65 -6.06 0.57
N ARG A 129 -7.27 -5.95 1.73
CA ARG A 129 -7.75 -7.09 2.50
C ARG A 129 -8.77 -7.91 1.71
N GLU A 130 -9.72 -7.25 1.08
CA GLU A 130 -10.75 -7.89 0.24
C GLU A 130 -10.18 -8.46 -1.07
N ALA A 131 -9.00 -7.97 -1.51
CA ALA A 131 -8.24 -8.54 -2.62
C ALA A 131 -7.33 -9.71 -2.21
N GLY A 132 -7.30 -10.11 -0.92
CA GLY A 132 -6.50 -11.20 -0.39
C GLY A 132 -5.05 -10.81 -0.04
N GLY A 133 -4.78 -9.53 0.17
CA GLY A 133 -3.49 -9.03 0.63
C GLY A 133 -3.42 -8.88 2.15
N THR A 134 -2.21 -8.64 2.63
CA THR A 134 -1.88 -8.40 4.04
C THR A 134 -1.28 -7.00 4.18
N MET A 135 -1.67 -6.29 5.24
CA MET A 135 -1.11 -5.00 5.62
C MET A 135 -0.88 -4.97 7.13
N THR A 136 0.29 -4.52 7.54
CA THR A 136 0.65 -4.27 8.94
C THR A 136 1.43 -2.97 9.08
N ASP A 137 1.63 -2.51 10.32
CA ASP A 137 2.65 -1.52 10.64
C ASP A 137 4.07 -2.14 10.60
N TYR A 138 5.08 -1.34 10.87
CA TYR A 138 6.49 -1.78 10.87
C TYR A 138 6.81 -2.76 12.02
N SER A 139 5.99 -2.82 13.07
CA SER A 139 6.09 -3.83 14.12
C SER A 139 5.49 -5.19 13.71
N GLY A 140 4.68 -5.22 12.65
CA GLY A 140 3.89 -6.37 12.23
C GLY A 140 2.51 -6.43 12.90
N GLY A 141 2.11 -5.35 13.55
CA GLY A 141 0.80 -5.19 14.20
C GLY A 141 -0.25 -4.55 13.31
N SER A 142 -1.43 -4.29 13.87
CA SER A 142 -2.59 -3.73 13.16
C SER A 142 -2.65 -2.19 13.17
N GLY A 143 -1.56 -1.52 13.58
CA GLY A 143 -1.51 -0.06 13.80
C GLY A 143 -1.48 0.80 12.55
N SER A 144 -1.40 0.25 11.34
CA SER A 144 -1.13 1.00 10.09
C SER A 144 -2.01 2.24 9.90
N ILE A 145 -3.31 2.16 10.22
CA ILE A 145 -4.23 3.29 10.05
C ILE A 145 -3.97 4.39 11.09
N THR A 146 -3.58 4.02 12.32
CA THR A 146 -3.44 4.95 13.45
C THR A 146 -2.06 5.57 13.57
N ASN A 147 -0.99 4.79 13.25
CA ASN A 147 0.39 5.26 13.36
C ASN A 147 0.99 5.69 12.01
N GLY A 148 0.29 5.43 10.90
CA GLY A 148 0.71 5.83 9.56
C GLY A 148 1.90 5.05 8.99
N GLU A 149 2.26 3.92 9.59
CA GLU A 149 3.28 3.01 9.07
C GLU A 149 2.62 1.87 8.30
N VAL A 150 3.02 1.63 7.08
CA VAL A 150 2.44 0.59 6.22
C VAL A 150 3.52 -0.30 5.64
N VAL A 151 3.34 -1.62 5.81
CA VAL A 151 3.98 -2.67 5.02
C VAL A 151 2.87 -3.53 4.45
N ALA A 152 2.85 -3.73 3.14
CA ALA A 152 1.75 -4.43 2.48
C ALA A 152 2.23 -5.28 1.30
N GLY A 153 1.46 -6.34 0.99
CA GLY A 153 1.72 -7.27 -0.10
C GLY A 153 0.81 -8.49 -0.03
N ASN A 154 1.07 -9.49 -0.86
CA ASN A 154 0.57 -10.84 -0.53
C ASN A 154 1.32 -11.34 0.72
N GLU A 155 0.82 -12.38 1.37
CA GLU A 155 1.37 -12.89 2.64
C GLU A 155 2.90 -13.13 2.58
N THR A 156 3.39 -13.70 1.48
CA THR A 156 4.82 -14.03 1.31
C THR A 156 5.67 -12.77 1.14
N ILE A 157 5.28 -11.86 0.27
CA ILE A 157 6.03 -10.62 0.00
C ILE A 157 5.96 -9.68 1.19
N HIS A 158 4.79 -9.55 1.83
CA HIS A 158 4.63 -8.81 3.07
C HIS A 158 5.63 -9.27 4.14
N GLY A 159 5.73 -10.59 4.41
CA GLY A 159 6.65 -11.13 5.40
C GLY A 159 8.13 -10.86 5.08
N GLN A 160 8.51 -10.93 3.80
CA GLN A 160 9.88 -10.63 3.36
C GLN A 160 10.20 -9.14 3.50
N LEU A 161 9.29 -8.24 3.09
CA LEU A 161 9.44 -6.80 3.26
C LEU A 161 9.54 -6.40 4.74
N LEU A 162 8.64 -6.92 5.57
CA LEU A 162 8.63 -6.64 7.00
C LEU A 162 9.95 -7.05 7.67
N LYS A 163 10.52 -8.18 7.26
CA LYS A 163 11.84 -8.64 7.75
C LYS A 163 12.97 -7.67 7.38
N LEU A 164 12.98 -7.17 6.14
CA LEU A 164 13.97 -6.17 5.70
C LEU A 164 13.82 -4.86 6.47
N ILE A 165 12.60 -4.37 6.63
CA ILE A 165 12.29 -3.12 7.36
C ILE A 165 12.74 -3.20 8.82
N LYS A 166 12.43 -4.31 9.50
CA LYS A 166 12.88 -4.56 10.90
C LYS A 166 14.39 -4.70 11.04
N GLY A 167 15.09 -5.09 9.99
CA GLY A 167 16.54 -5.22 9.96
C GLY A 167 17.30 -3.90 9.86
N VAL A 168 16.62 -2.81 9.54
CA VAL A 168 17.21 -1.48 9.45
C VAL A 168 17.35 -0.87 10.85
N LYS A 169 18.58 -0.59 11.25
CA LYS A 169 18.92 0.10 12.50
C LYS A 169 19.28 1.56 12.27
#